data_a26f27209db0a42a7f89785ac8a36eac
#
_entry.id   a26f27209db0a42a7f89785ac8a36eac
#
_cell.length_a   1.000
_cell.length_b   1.000
_cell.length_c   1.000
_cell.angle_alpha   90.00
_cell.angle_beta   90.00
_cell.angle_gamma   90.00
#
_symmetry.space_group_name_H-M   'P 1'
#
loop_
_entity.id
_entity.type
_entity.pdbx_description
1 polymer ?
#
loop_
_entity_poly.entity_id
_entity_poly.type
_entity_poly.pdbx_seq_one_letter_code
_entity_poly.pdbx_strand_id
1 'polypeptide(L)'
;WVYITEAPRKEQEFYTKIHKWLDNDGAKAVLYELLNRKISDGFDPNAIAPKTPFLDTMSKSGEHPLTAIIRSLYEENHKPFINNSNEEIDIIGSKELFDWLRINNLLGRARINDVSNALEQIGAINLGQVRVRQKTHTVEDTEAVLYEAANLEYKHPWKYITTKPTLYLLPRRLDLANTPTQELVDEMYKPITIEKEHKDGF
;
A
#
# COMPACT_ATOMS: atom_id res chain seq x y z
N TRP A 1 -11.25 19.67 -15.29
CA TRP A 1 -11.41 20.45 -14.05
C TRP A 1 -10.39 21.58 -14.07
N VAL A 2 -10.85 22.84 -13.97
CA VAL A 2 -9.97 23.99 -13.81
C VAL A 2 -9.99 24.36 -12.33
N TYR A 3 -8.85 24.22 -11.66
CA TYR A 3 -8.70 24.60 -10.27
C TYR A 3 -8.15 26.02 -10.19
N ILE A 4 -8.94 26.92 -9.68
CA ILE A 4 -8.57 28.33 -9.46
C ILE A 4 -8.34 28.50 -7.95
N THR A 5 -7.07 28.37 -7.50
CA THR A 5 -6.72 28.40 -6.07
C THR A 5 -6.79 29.78 -5.43
N GLU A 6 -6.62 30.85 -6.20
CA GLU A 6 -6.34 32.18 -5.64
C GLU A 6 -7.18 33.33 -6.22
N ALA A 7 -8.14 33.02 -7.09
CA ALA A 7 -9.03 34.06 -7.57
C ALA A 7 -9.99 34.48 -6.43
N PRO A 8 -10.00 35.75 -6.03
CA PRO A 8 -10.94 36.23 -5.02
C PRO A 8 -12.35 35.95 -5.52
N ARG A 9 -13.25 35.51 -4.63
CA ARG A 9 -14.67 35.34 -4.95
C ARG A 9 -15.19 36.63 -5.53
N LYS A 10 -15.80 36.54 -6.71
CA LYS A 10 -16.45 37.69 -7.31
C LYS A 10 -17.70 38.07 -6.50
N GLU A 11 -18.09 39.32 -6.56
CA GLU A 11 -19.30 39.81 -5.92
C GLU A 11 -20.55 39.12 -6.47
N GLN A 12 -21.59 39.03 -5.67
CA GLN A 12 -22.86 38.37 -6.03
C GLN A 12 -23.44 38.92 -7.34
N GLU A 13 -23.25 40.20 -7.62
CA GLU A 13 -23.69 40.87 -8.85
C GLU A 13 -23.06 40.24 -10.11
N PHE A 14 -21.81 39.83 -10.04
CA PHE A 14 -21.13 39.14 -11.15
C PHE A 14 -21.82 37.82 -11.52
N TYR A 15 -22.15 37.01 -10.52
CA TYR A 15 -22.85 35.74 -10.77
C TYR A 15 -24.27 35.98 -11.28
N THR A 16 -24.96 36.99 -10.78
CA THR A 16 -26.28 37.36 -11.26
C THR A 16 -26.24 37.80 -12.75
N LYS A 17 -25.21 38.54 -13.17
CA LYS A 17 -25.01 38.92 -14.57
C LYS A 17 -24.74 37.69 -15.46
N ILE A 18 -23.92 36.74 -14.98
CA ILE A 18 -23.67 35.50 -15.73
C ILE A 18 -24.94 34.68 -15.90
N HIS A 19 -25.75 34.52 -14.86
CA HIS A 19 -27.01 33.77 -14.95
C HIS A 19 -27.96 34.42 -15.91
N LYS A 20 -28.15 35.76 -15.83
CA LYS A 20 -28.97 36.49 -16.78
C LYS A 20 -28.49 36.39 -18.22
N TRP A 21 -27.17 36.39 -18.43
CA TRP A 21 -26.57 36.19 -19.75
C TRP A 21 -26.83 34.79 -20.29
N LEU A 22 -26.66 33.74 -19.44
CA LEU A 22 -26.96 32.36 -19.84
C LEU A 22 -28.41 32.15 -20.21
N ASP A 23 -29.34 32.77 -19.46
CA ASP A 23 -30.80 32.73 -19.74
C ASP A 23 -31.17 33.48 -21.04
N ASN A 24 -30.39 34.50 -21.44
CA ASN A 24 -30.58 35.31 -22.65
C ASN A 24 -29.61 34.87 -23.77
N ASP A 25 -29.77 33.63 -24.25
CA ASP A 25 -28.99 33.06 -25.36
C ASP A 25 -27.48 32.85 -25.11
N GLY A 26 -26.97 33.14 -23.93
CA GLY A 26 -25.57 32.90 -23.59
C GLY A 26 -25.18 31.43 -23.73
N ALA A 27 -26.07 30.51 -23.37
CA ALA A 27 -25.85 29.08 -23.56
C ALA A 27 -25.68 28.69 -25.03
N LYS A 28 -26.44 29.33 -25.96
CA LYS A 28 -26.31 29.13 -27.41
C LYS A 28 -24.96 29.65 -27.92
N ALA A 29 -24.52 30.81 -27.41
CA ALA A 29 -23.24 31.40 -27.78
C ALA A 29 -22.06 30.50 -27.34
N VAL A 30 -22.11 29.92 -26.12
CA VAL A 30 -21.12 28.95 -25.64
C VAL A 30 -21.12 27.70 -26.51
N LEU A 31 -22.33 27.17 -26.83
CA LEU A 31 -22.44 25.98 -27.67
C LEU A 31 -21.86 26.24 -29.06
N TYR A 32 -22.17 27.40 -29.65
CA TYR A 32 -21.63 27.80 -30.95
C TYR A 32 -20.09 27.86 -30.94
N GLU A 33 -19.51 28.48 -29.91
CA GLU A 33 -18.07 28.56 -29.75
C GLU A 33 -17.44 27.17 -29.61
N LEU A 34 -18.03 26.28 -28.78
CA LEU A 34 -17.55 24.92 -28.60
C LEU A 34 -17.60 24.07 -29.88
N LEU A 35 -18.66 24.21 -30.67
CA LEU A 35 -18.85 23.49 -31.94
C LEU A 35 -17.90 23.98 -33.04
N ASN A 36 -17.55 25.26 -33.02
CA ASN A 36 -16.72 25.89 -34.07
C ASN A 36 -15.25 26.05 -33.66
N ARG A 37 -14.93 25.75 -32.42
CA ARG A 37 -13.54 25.86 -31.91
C ARG A 37 -12.64 24.83 -32.57
N LYS A 38 -11.61 25.30 -33.23
CA LYS A 38 -10.56 24.41 -33.75
C LYS A 38 -9.80 23.83 -32.59
N ILE A 39 -9.87 22.50 -32.46
CA ILE A 39 -8.99 21.76 -31.56
C ILE A 39 -7.59 21.77 -32.16
N SER A 40 -6.56 22.01 -31.36
CA SER A 40 -5.17 22.00 -31.85
C SER A 40 -4.80 20.61 -32.39
N ASP A 41 -4.02 20.59 -33.48
CA ASP A 41 -3.59 19.33 -34.13
C ASP A 41 -2.81 18.39 -33.19
N GLY A 42 -2.28 18.93 -32.09
CA GLY A 42 -1.59 18.15 -31.04
C GLY A 42 -2.49 17.65 -29.92
N PHE A 43 -3.82 17.86 -29.98
CA PHE A 43 -4.72 17.38 -28.96
C PHE A 43 -5.08 15.90 -29.20
N ASP A 44 -4.61 15.03 -28.31
CA ASP A 44 -5.03 13.62 -28.29
C ASP A 44 -6.13 13.42 -27.22
N PRO A 45 -7.38 13.12 -27.61
CA PRO A 45 -8.47 12.89 -26.67
C PRO A 45 -8.25 11.65 -25.79
N ASN A 46 -7.37 10.72 -26.19
CA ASN A 46 -7.03 9.52 -25.45
C ASN A 46 -5.73 9.66 -24.65
N ALA A 47 -5.08 10.81 -24.73
CA ALA A 47 -3.87 11.06 -23.96
C ALA A 47 -4.17 11.01 -22.46
N ILE A 48 -3.30 10.34 -21.72
CA ILE A 48 -3.37 10.33 -20.26
C ILE A 48 -3.22 11.77 -19.76
N ALA A 49 -4.12 12.22 -18.91
CA ALA A 49 -4.07 13.54 -18.32
C ALA A 49 -2.70 13.75 -17.62
N PRO A 50 -2.06 14.91 -17.84
CA PRO A 50 -0.77 15.17 -17.21
C PRO A 50 -0.88 15.12 -15.69
N LYS A 51 0.06 14.43 -15.04
CA LYS A 51 0.15 14.42 -13.58
C LYS A 51 0.49 15.84 -13.10
N THR A 52 -0.40 16.41 -12.32
CA THR A 52 -0.17 17.72 -11.70
C THR A 52 0.03 17.55 -10.20
N PRO A 53 0.79 18.43 -9.53
CA PRO A 53 0.93 18.40 -8.06
C PRO A 53 -0.40 18.45 -7.32
N PHE A 54 -1.39 19.09 -7.94
CA PHE A 54 -2.76 19.15 -7.41
C PHE A 54 -3.47 17.80 -7.47
N LEU A 55 -3.33 17.05 -8.57
CA LEU A 55 -3.88 15.70 -8.70
C LEU A 55 -3.28 14.78 -7.62
N ASP A 56 -1.98 14.90 -7.37
CA ASP A 56 -1.30 14.14 -6.32
C ASP A 56 -1.84 14.52 -4.92
N THR A 57 -2.08 15.80 -4.68
CA THR A 57 -2.67 16.26 -3.41
C THR A 57 -4.11 15.76 -3.25
N MET A 58 -4.93 15.81 -4.30
CA MET A 58 -6.30 15.28 -4.27
C MET A 58 -6.32 13.78 -4.06
N SER A 59 -5.44 13.05 -4.72
CA SER A 59 -5.30 11.61 -4.58
C SER A 59 -4.97 11.25 -3.13
N LYS A 60 -4.00 11.94 -2.52
CA LYS A 60 -3.61 11.76 -1.11
C LYS A 60 -4.73 12.14 -0.14
N SER A 61 -5.50 13.20 -0.41
CA SER A 61 -6.60 13.64 0.46
C SER A 61 -7.81 12.70 0.45
N GLY A 62 -7.98 11.93 -0.63
CA GLY A 62 -9.00 10.87 -0.75
C GLY A 62 -8.52 9.49 -0.33
N GLU A 63 -7.28 9.37 0.11
CA GLU A 63 -6.68 8.10 0.49
C GLU A 63 -7.33 7.53 1.76
N HIS A 64 -7.57 6.22 1.74
CA HIS A 64 -8.09 5.55 2.93
C HIS A 64 -7.09 5.67 4.10
N PRO A 65 -7.52 5.96 5.34
CA PRO A 65 -6.62 6.15 6.48
C PRO A 65 -5.60 5.01 6.66
N LEU A 66 -6.00 3.77 6.42
CA LEU A 66 -5.11 2.62 6.48
C LEU A 66 -4.00 2.69 5.43
N THR A 67 -4.31 3.13 4.20
CA THR A 67 -3.31 3.28 3.14
C THR A 67 -2.29 4.35 3.50
N ALA A 68 -2.75 5.48 4.09
CA ALA A 68 -1.87 6.52 4.57
C ALA A 68 -0.91 6.02 5.67
N ILE A 69 -1.42 5.20 6.62
CA ILE A 69 -0.60 4.57 7.67
C ILE A 69 0.44 3.63 7.05
N ILE A 70 0.02 2.73 6.16
CA ILE A 70 0.92 1.76 5.52
C ILE A 70 1.99 2.48 4.69
N ARG A 71 1.61 3.53 3.97
CA ARG A 71 2.52 4.37 3.20
C ARG A 71 3.56 5.04 4.09
N SER A 72 3.15 5.68 5.18
CA SER A 72 4.07 6.33 6.13
C SER A 72 5.06 5.32 6.71
N LEU A 73 4.58 4.16 7.17
CA LEU A 73 5.45 3.10 7.69
C LEU A 73 6.47 2.62 6.63
N TYR A 74 6.05 2.52 5.36
CA TYR A 74 6.90 2.10 4.27
C TYR A 74 7.93 3.17 3.89
N GLU A 75 7.51 4.42 3.70
CA GLU A 75 8.37 5.54 3.29
C GLU A 75 9.39 5.91 4.37
N GLU A 76 9.03 5.78 5.66
CA GLU A 76 9.88 6.07 6.79
C GLU A 76 10.75 4.87 7.23
N ASN A 77 10.68 3.76 6.52
CA ASN A 77 11.39 2.51 6.85
C ASN A 77 11.14 2.05 8.29
N HIS A 78 9.89 2.06 8.71
CA HIS A 78 9.49 1.51 10.01
C HIS A 78 9.08 0.03 9.92
N LYS A 79 9.09 -0.65 11.07
CA LYS A 79 8.46 -1.98 11.15
C LYS A 79 7.00 -1.90 10.68
N PRO A 80 6.51 -2.86 9.91
CA PRO A 80 7.10 -4.15 9.58
C PRO A 80 7.88 -4.19 8.26
N PHE A 81 8.23 -3.05 7.66
CA PHE A 81 8.95 -2.96 6.38
C PHE A 81 10.48 -3.07 6.53
N ILE A 82 10.95 -3.21 7.75
CA ILE A 82 12.33 -3.58 8.10
C ILE A 82 12.30 -4.78 9.03
N ASN A 83 13.36 -5.60 8.98
CA ASN A 83 13.56 -6.73 9.88
C ASN A 83 14.19 -6.30 11.23
N ASN A 84 14.42 -7.26 12.12
CA ASN A 84 15.05 -6.97 13.43
C ASN A 84 16.51 -6.49 13.33
N SER A 85 17.16 -6.71 12.18
CA SER A 85 18.52 -6.20 11.88
C SER A 85 18.51 -4.82 11.20
N ASN A 86 17.35 -4.15 11.12
CA ASN A 86 17.13 -2.90 10.38
C ASN A 86 17.39 -3.00 8.86
N GLU A 87 17.37 -4.21 8.31
CA GLU A 87 17.42 -4.41 6.87
C GLU A 87 16.03 -4.27 6.26
N GLU A 88 15.94 -3.69 5.07
CA GLU A 88 14.69 -3.53 4.34
C GLU A 88 14.11 -4.88 3.92
N ILE A 89 12.77 -4.99 4.01
CA ILE A 89 12.02 -6.17 3.55
C ILE A 89 11.51 -5.86 2.14
N ASP A 90 11.80 -6.76 1.20
CA ASP A 90 11.41 -6.61 -0.21
C ASP A 90 10.07 -7.29 -0.54
N ILE A 91 9.73 -8.34 0.21
CA ILE A 91 8.49 -9.10 0.02
C ILE A 91 7.76 -9.20 1.36
N ILE A 92 6.48 -8.86 1.36
CA ILE A 92 5.63 -8.89 2.56
C ILE A 92 4.36 -9.70 2.34
N GLY A 93 3.92 -10.43 3.36
CA GLY A 93 2.63 -11.13 3.35
C GLY A 93 1.49 -10.22 3.82
N SER A 94 0.37 -10.18 3.07
CA SER A 94 -0.79 -9.36 3.47
C SER A 94 -1.36 -9.77 4.83
N LYS A 95 -1.36 -11.07 5.14
CA LYS A 95 -1.81 -11.57 6.45
C LYS A 95 -0.85 -11.18 7.57
N GLU A 96 0.45 -11.23 7.33
CA GLU A 96 1.46 -10.85 8.31
C GLU A 96 1.39 -9.37 8.63
N LEU A 97 1.26 -8.53 7.59
CA LEU A 97 1.05 -7.10 7.75
C LEU A 97 -0.25 -6.81 8.52
N PHE A 98 -1.34 -7.51 8.18
CA PHE A 98 -2.60 -7.38 8.89
C PHE A 98 -2.46 -7.74 10.38
N ASP A 99 -1.83 -8.87 10.70
CA ASP A 99 -1.64 -9.32 12.08
C ASP A 99 -0.73 -8.35 12.85
N TRP A 100 0.33 -7.83 12.22
CA TRP A 100 1.20 -6.82 12.81
C TRP A 100 0.45 -5.51 13.10
N LEU A 101 -0.32 -4.99 12.15
CA LEU A 101 -1.13 -3.77 12.31
C LEU A 101 -2.16 -3.94 13.43
N ARG A 102 -2.75 -5.14 13.54
CA ARG A 102 -3.73 -5.45 14.59
C ARG A 102 -3.10 -5.42 15.98
N ILE A 103 -1.93 -6.02 16.15
CA ILE A 103 -1.21 -6.06 17.42
C ILE A 103 -0.78 -4.66 17.86
N ASN A 104 -0.40 -3.81 16.91
CA ASN A 104 -0.01 -2.42 17.18
C ASN A 104 -1.20 -1.45 17.23
N ASN A 105 -2.44 -1.93 17.23
CA ASN A 105 -3.68 -1.12 17.28
C ASN A 105 -3.80 -0.08 16.13
N LEU A 106 -3.19 -0.35 14.98
CA LEU A 106 -3.21 0.54 13.80
C LEU A 106 -4.29 0.16 12.79
N LEU A 107 -4.94 -1.00 12.97
CA LEU A 107 -5.87 -1.55 11.97
C LEU A 107 -7.26 -0.90 12.01
N GLY A 108 -7.70 -0.40 13.16
CA GLY A 108 -9.05 0.14 13.34
C GLY A 108 -10.13 -0.92 13.04
N ARG A 109 -11.03 -0.61 12.09
CA ARG A 109 -12.09 -1.53 11.62
C ARG A 109 -11.76 -2.20 10.28
N ALA A 110 -10.54 -2.03 9.78
CA ALA A 110 -10.14 -2.55 8.48
C ALA A 110 -10.05 -4.08 8.48
N ARG A 111 -10.27 -4.66 7.31
CA ARG A 111 -10.19 -6.11 7.05
C ARG A 111 -8.91 -6.44 6.29
N ILE A 112 -8.58 -7.71 6.18
CA ILE A 112 -7.41 -8.18 5.43
C ILE A 112 -7.42 -7.71 3.96
N ASN A 113 -8.59 -7.63 3.34
CA ASN A 113 -8.71 -7.14 1.96
C ASN A 113 -8.35 -5.64 1.84
N ASP A 114 -8.63 -4.86 2.90
CA ASP A 114 -8.28 -3.43 2.90
C ASP A 114 -6.76 -3.25 2.99
N VAL A 115 -6.05 -4.16 3.68
CA VAL A 115 -4.58 -4.19 3.69
C VAL A 115 -4.02 -4.56 2.33
N SER A 116 -4.61 -5.54 1.64
CA SER A 116 -4.22 -5.93 0.28
C SER A 116 -4.40 -4.77 -0.70
N ASN A 117 -5.56 -4.11 -0.66
CA ASN A 117 -5.84 -2.92 -1.48
C ASN A 117 -4.86 -1.77 -1.18
N ALA A 118 -4.54 -1.56 0.10
CA ALA A 118 -3.58 -0.53 0.51
C ALA A 118 -2.16 -0.82 0.00
N LEU A 119 -1.72 -2.08 0.02
CA LEU A 119 -0.44 -2.48 -0.57
C LEU A 119 -0.40 -2.19 -2.09
N GLU A 120 -1.46 -2.51 -2.81
CA GLU A 120 -1.55 -2.20 -4.25
C GLU A 120 -1.57 -0.67 -4.50
N GLN A 121 -2.25 0.10 -3.65
CA GLN A 121 -2.29 1.57 -3.75
C GLN A 121 -0.94 2.24 -3.49
N ILE A 122 -0.08 1.67 -2.66
CA ILE A 122 1.29 2.15 -2.51
C ILE A 122 2.23 1.69 -3.64
N GLY A 123 1.73 0.89 -4.59
CA GLY A 123 2.46 0.42 -5.75
C GLY A 123 3.11 -0.95 -5.59
N ALA A 124 2.78 -1.72 -4.56
CA ALA A 124 3.26 -3.08 -4.42
C ALA A 124 2.62 -4.02 -5.47
N ILE A 125 3.40 -4.96 -5.99
CA ILE A 125 2.95 -5.95 -6.96
C ILE A 125 2.47 -7.20 -6.23
N ASN A 126 1.23 -7.60 -6.52
CA ASN A 126 0.66 -8.84 -5.99
C ASN A 126 1.29 -10.06 -6.67
N LEU A 127 2.03 -10.86 -5.91
CA LEU A 127 2.67 -12.09 -6.36
C LEU A 127 1.72 -13.31 -6.27
N GLY A 128 0.52 -13.11 -5.72
CA GLY A 128 -0.46 -14.17 -5.52
C GLY A 128 -0.16 -15.05 -4.30
N GLN A 129 -0.79 -16.23 -4.29
CA GLN A 129 -0.59 -17.22 -3.25
C GLN A 129 0.61 -18.12 -3.58
N VAL A 130 1.69 -17.98 -2.83
CA VAL A 130 2.94 -18.70 -3.06
C VAL A 130 3.18 -19.71 -1.94
N ARG A 131 3.72 -20.88 -2.30
CA ARG A 131 4.10 -21.89 -1.31
C ARG A 131 5.37 -21.46 -0.59
N VAL A 132 5.27 -21.33 0.72
CA VAL A 132 6.41 -21.01 1.58
C VAL A 132 6.64 -22.16 2.58
N ARG A 133 7.86 -22.61 2.67
CA ARG A 133 8.28 -23.56 3.70
C ARG A 133 8.83 -22.79 4.90
N GLN A 134 8.13 -22.86 6.01
CA GLN A 134 8.59 -22.26 7.27
C GLN A 134 9.08 -23.36 8.21
N LYS A 135 10.25 -23.12 8.81
CA LYS A 135 10.71 -23.96 9.93
C LYS A 135 9.90 -23.55 11.17
N THR A 136 9.22 -24.51 11.77
CA THR A 136 8.56 -24.28 13.05
C THR A 136 9.28 -25.06 14.13
N HIS A 137 9.54 -24.41 15.26
CA HIS A 137 9.90 -25.09 16.47
C HIS A 137 8.69 -25.87 16.97
N THR A 138 8.80 -27.19 17.06
CA THR A 138 7.72 -28.06 17.52
C THR A 138 8.00 -28.68 18.89
N VAL A 139 9.08 -28.27 19.52
CA VAL A 139 9.43 -28.79 20.84
C VAL A 139 9.15 -27.68 21.84
N GLU A 140 8.43 -28.03 22.89
CA GLU A 140 8.32 -27.18 24.07
C GLU A 140 9.74 -26.93 24.57
N ASP A 141 10.06 -25.66 24.87
CA ASP A 141 11.39 -25.20 25.30
C ASP A 141 11.96 -26.03 26.49
N THR A 142 11.09 -26.69 27.24
CA THR A 142 11.40 -27.61 28.34
C THR A 142 12.22 -28.84 27.92
N GLU A 143 11.98 -29.43 26.74
CA GLU A 143 12.78 -30.60 26.29
C GLU A 143 14.19 -30.18 25.83
N ALA A 144 14.32 -29.02 25.18
CA ALA A 144 15.63 -28.50 24.77
C ALA A 144 16.55 -28.26 25.98
N VAL A 145 16.00 -27.67 27.05
CA VAL A 145 16.71 -27.41 28.30
C VAL A 145 17.15 -28.73 28.98
N LEU A 146 16.34 -29.79 28.93
CA LEU A 146 16.68 -31.09 29.49
C LEU A 146 17.83 -31.78 28.72
N TYR A 147 17.89 -31.65 27.40
CA TYR A 147 18.97 -32.19 26.56
C TYR A 147 20.27 -31.41 26.72
N GLU A 148 20.24 -30.09 26.85
CA GLU A 148 21.41 -29.27 27.20
C GLU A 148 21.96 -29.63 28.57
N ALA A 149 21.13 -29.82 29.58
CA ALA A 149 21.51 -30.23 30.92
C ALA A 149 22.14 -31.64 30.97
N ALA A 150 21.79 -32.50 29.99
CA ALA A 150 22.34 -33.85 29.87
C ALA A 150 23.57 -33.93 28.97
N ASN A 151 24.09 -32.83 28.45
CA ASN A 151 25.22 -32.78 27.49
C ASN A 151 25.03 -33.68 26.25
N LEU A 152 23.78 -33.89 25.82
CA LEU A 152 23.42 -34.69 24.67
C LEU A 152 23.19 -33.78 23.46
N GLU A 153 23.73 -34.18 22.30
CA GLU A 153 23.49 -33.49 21.03
C GLU A 153 22.02 -33.65 20.63
N TYR A 154 21.20 -32.61 20.88
CA TYR A 154 19.79 -32.63 20.51
C TYR A 154 19.61 -32.24 19.04
N LYS A 155 19.34 -33.23 18.20
CA LYS A 155 18.94 -32.99 16.80
C LYS A 155 17.45 -32.64 16.77
N HIS A 156 17.13 -31.34 16.79
CA HIS A 156 15.76 -30.86 16.62
C HIS A 156 15.16 -31.41 15.31
N PRO A 157 14.11 -32.22 15.39
CA PRO A 157 13.35 -32.54 14.18
C PRO A 157 12.60 -31.28 13.73
N TRP A 158 13.20 -30.52 12.82
CA TRP A 158 12.53 -29.39 12.20
C TRP A 158 11.27 -29.88 11.49
N LYS A 159 10.13 -29.43 11.94
CA LYS A 159 8.88 -29.63 11.21
C LYS A 159 8.68 -28.47 10.25
N TYR A 160 8.57 -28.78 8.97
CA TYR A 160 8.26 -27.78 7.97
C TYR A 160 6.77 -27.69 7.83
N ILE A 161 6.22 -26.49 8.04
CA ILE A 161 4.84 -26.19 7.68
C ILE A 161 4.87 -25.50 6.32
N THR A 162 4.10 -26.05 5.39
CA THR A 162 3.89 -25.40 4.10
C THR A 162 2.66 -24.51 4.20
N THR A 163 2.86 -23.21 4.11
CA THR A 163 1.78 -22.21 4.05
C THR A 163 1.66 -21.64 2.64
N LYS A 164 0.51 -21.03 2.32
CA LYS A 164 0.28 -20.34 1.06
C LYS A 164 -0.17 -18.90 1.34
N PRO A 165 0.73 -18.04 1.85
CA PRO A 165 0.38 -16.64 2.03
C PRO A 165 0.20 -15.94 0.68
N THR A 166 -0.63 -14.89 0.65
CA THR A 166 -0.63 -13.93 -0.45
C THR A 166 0.51 -12.95 -0.22
N LEU A 167 1.45 -12.90 -1.14
CA LEU A 167 2.68 -12.10 -1.03
C LEU A 167 2.64 -10.90 -1.97
N TYR A 168 3.36 -9.87 -1.59
CA TYR A 168 3.51 -8.62 -2.33
C TYR A 168 4.98 -8.23 -2.44
N LEU A 169 5.42 -7.94 -3.67
CA LEU A 169 6.72 -7.33 -3.93
C LEU A 169 6.60 -5.83 -3.72
N LEU A 170 7.43 -5.26 -2.84
CA LEU A 170 7.37 -3.86 -2.49
C LEU A 170 7.95 -2.94 -3.59
N PRO A 171 7.51 -1.67 -3.68
CA PRO A 171 7.85 -0.77 -4.79
C PRO A 171 9.33 -0.52 -4.98
N ARG A 172 10.16 -0.67 -3.94
CA ARG A 172 11.62 -0.51 -4.01
C ARG A 172 12.32 -1.55 -4.89
N ARG A 173 11.64 -2.66 -5.21
CA ARG A 173 12.19 -3.78 -6.00
C ARG A 173 11.37 -4.10 -7.24
N LEU A 174 10.79 -3.09 -7.86
CA LEU A 174 10.08 -3.23 -9.15
C LEU A 174 10.99 -3.72 -10.29
N ASP A 175 12.30 -3.57 -10.14
CA ASP A 175 13.31 -4.17 -11.02
C ASP A 175 13.18 -5.69 -11.14
N LEU A 176 12.67 -6.35 -10.09
CA LEU A 176 12.47 -7.80 -10.03
C LEU A 176 11.08 -8.29 -10.46
N ALA A 177 10.21 -7.39 -10.92
CA ALA A 177 8.82 -7.72 -11.29
C ALA A 177 8.69 -8.83 -12.35
N ASN A 178 9.72 -9.00 -13.18
CA ASN A 178 9.77 -10.02 -14.24
C ASN A 178 10.46 -11.34 -13.82
N THR A 179 10.97 -11.42 -12.58
CA THR A 179 11.61 -12.63 -12.07
C THR A 179 10.54 -13.68 -11.73
N PRO A 180 10.77 -14.98 -11.95
CA PRO A 180 9.82 -16.01 -11.56
C PRO A 180 9.46 -15.92 -10.07
N THR A 181 8.17 -15.88 -9.76
CA THR A 181 7.65 -15.63 -8.41
C THR A 181 8.20 -16.59 -7.36
N GLN A 182 8.34 -17.88 -7.69
CA GLN A 182 8.85 -18.87 -6.74
C GLN A 182 10.32 -18.65 -6.39
N GLU A 183 11.14 -18.28 -7.39
CA GLU A 183 12.56 -17.96 -7.21
C GLU A 183 12.75 -16.75 -6.29
N LEU A 184 12.00 -15.66 -6.56
CA LEU A 184 11.98 -14.48 -5.71
C LEU A 184 11.63 -14.79 -4.26
N VAL A 185 10.61 -15.63 -4.06
CA VAL A 185 10.13 -15.96 -2.72
C VAL A 185 11.13 -16.86 -1.98
N ASP A 186 11.73 -17.81 -2.67
CA ASP A 186 12.71 -18.72 -2.06
C ASP A 186 13.99 -17.97 -1.62
N GLU A 187 14.39 -16.93 -2.34
CA GLU A 187 15.57 -16.14 -2.03
C GLU A 187 15.32 -15.00 -1.03
N MET A 188 14.21 -14.28 -1.17
CA MET A 188 14.04 -12.97 -0.54
C MET A 188 12.98 -12.94 0.57
N TYR A 189 12.03 -13.89 0.57
CA TYR A 189 10.97 -13.83 1.55
C TYR A 189 11.44 -14.29 2.93
N LYS A 190 11.38 -13.37 3.88
CA LYS A 190 11.60 -13.63 5.31
C LYS A 190 10.32 -13.29 6.06
N PRO A 191 9.63 -14.27 6.69
CA PRO A 191 8.42 -14.00 7.44
C PRO A 191 8.68 -13.03 8.58
N ILE A 192 7.71 -12.15 8.83
CA ILE A 192 7.78 -11.18 9.92
C ILE A 192 7.65 -11.94 11.24
N THR A 193 8.66 -11.82 12.10
CA THR A 193 8.57 -12.32 13.46
C THR A 193 7.75 -11.34 14.29
N ILE A 194 6.54 -11.73 14.67
CA ILE A 194 5.69 -10.96 15.57
C ILE A 194 6.10 -11.29 16.99
N GLU A 195 7.00 -10.52 17.56
CA GLU A 195 7.28 -10.57 18.99
C GLU A 195 6.07 -9.99 19.73
N LYS A 196 5.41 -10.81 20.53
CA LYS A 196 4.48 -10.31 21.54
C LYS A 196 5.34 -9.63 22.59
N GLU A 197 5.38 -8.30 22.59
CA GLU A 197 5.88 -7.59 23.76
C GLU A 197 5.07 -8.08 24.96
N HIS A 198 5.71 -8.88 25.82
CA HIS A 198 5.20 -9.13 27.16
C HIS A 198 5.14 -7.75 27.82
N LYS A 199 3.96 -7.15 27.86
CA LYS A 199 3.68 -6.13 28.84
C LYS A 199 3.64 -6.86 30.17
N ASP A 200 4.83 -7.00 30.78
CA ASP A 200 4.93 -7.30 32.19
C ASP A 200 4.18 -6.20 32.92
N GLY A 201 3.13 -6.63 33.60
CA GLY A 201 2.18 -5.76 34.26
C GLY A 201 2.82 -4.92 35.35
N PHE A 202 2.31 -3.73 35.48
CA PHE A 202 2.17 -3.06 36.77
C PHE A 202 0.75 -3.20 37.24
#